data_11e02dba454d63d28b4f608bafc9045c
#
_entry.id   11e02dba454d63d28b4f608bafc9045c
#
_cell.length_a   1.000
_cell.length_b   1.000
_cell.length_c   1.000
_cell.angle_alpha   90.00
_cell.angle_beta   90.00
_cell.angle_gamma   90.00
#
_symmetry.space_group_name_H-M   'P 1'
#
loop_
_entity.id
_entity.type
_entity.pdbx_description
1 polymer ?
#
loop_
_entity_poly.entity_id
_entity_poly.type
_entity_poly.pdbx_seq_one_letter_code
_entity_poly.pdbx_strand_id
1 'polypeptide(L)'
;MKKLFSIALVALFSCAALAQEFPSRPVRIIAPFPQRGLDVSSEQGSRLRDVSVRDAAVAPVLLAQASVPAEPFPNRALRIIAPFPPGGAADIVARTLSQPLSRAFGQSVIVENRPGANTAIGAEIVARAPADGHTMLIIAPSFTINPFARPKLPYDTFKDFAGVTRVVSNAIVIAVHPSLPVKSVKELVALARARPGELTFGTASILGGQRIAGELFREAVGIKIVNVPYNGGAPATTAAMGGHTSMLVSNVVESAPQVLAGRLRGIAVTSLVRDNVLPDVPSVAESGYPGFEALNWFGAVVRTAPKPLIEKLNAEILRAVELPEVKDQMARQGMSPATMSPADFDAYIRAEAQRNERIIRTLNLKIE
;
A
#
# COMPACT_ATOMS: atom_id res chain seq x y z
N MET A 1 -46.48 16.69 54.31
CA MET A 1 -47.49 17.63 53.76
C MET A 1 -47.06 18.04 52.36
N LYS A 2 -48.03 17.82 51.39
CA LYS A 2 -48.11 18.44 50.03
C LYS A 2 -46.92 18.24 49.10
N LYS A 3 -46.94 17.26 48.17
CA LYS A 3 -47.52 17.26 46.80
C LYS A 3 -47.08 18.47 45.95
N LEU A 4 -46.33 18.17 44.89
CA LEU A 4 -46.67 18.74 43.59
C LEU A 4 -46.00 17.87 42.47
N PHE A 5 -46.88 17.33 41.63
CA PHE A 5 -46.66 16.65 40.36
C PHE A 5 -46.18 17.67 39.32
N SER A 6 -45.24 17.32 38.48
CA SER A 6 -45.08 17.95 37.18
C SER A 6 -44.87 16.87 36.10
N ILE A 7 -45.81 16.83 35.24
CA ILE A 7 -45.93 15.98 34.04
C ILE A 7 -44.93 16.51 33.01
N ALA A 8 -43.97 15.68 32.59
CA ALA A 8 -43.16 15.96 31.42
C ALA A 8 -43.73 15.18 30.22
N LEU A 9 -44.23 15.92 29.27
CA LEU A 9 -44.81 15.50 28.00
C LEU A 9 -43.70 14.98 27.08
N VAL A 10 -43.69 13.67 26.80
CA VAL A 10 -42.83 13.07 25.80
C VAL A 10 -43.44 13.26 24.43
N ALA A 11 -42.87 14.15 23.63
CA ALA A 11 -43.22 14.29 22.23
C ALA A 11 -42.50 13.22 21.39
N LEU A 12 -43.24 12.22 20.95
CA LEU A 12 -42.80 11.24 19.94
C LEU A 12 -42.75 11.96 18.57
N PHE A 13 -41.56 12.24 18.08
CA PHE A 13 -41.36 12.58 16.68
C PHE A 13 -41.25 11.29 15.88
N SER A 14 -42.36 10.91 15.22
CA SER A 14 -42.36 9.92 14.16
C SER A 14 -41.68 10.51 12.94
N CYS A 15 -40.47 10.07 12.64
CA CYS A 15 -39.80 10.38 11.37
C CYS A 15 -40.40 9.46 10.29
N ALA A 16 -41.41 9.93 9.59
CA ALA A 16 -41.89 9.28 8.37
C ALA A 16 -40.84 9.48 7.29
N ALA A 17 -40.16 8.39 6.92
CA ALA A 17 -39.31 8.35 5.74
C ALA A 17 -40.17 8.53 4.49
N LEU A 18 -40.13 9.74 3.91
CA LEU A 18 -40.66 9.98 2.58
C LEU A 18 -39.79 9.27 1.57
N ALA A 19 -40.21 8.10 1.12
CA ALA A 19 -39.71 7.49 -0.10
C ALA A 19 -40.05 8.44 -1.26
N GLN A 20 -39.05 9.12 -1.81
CA GLN A 20 -39.21 9.86 -3.05
C GLN A 20 -39.42 8.84 -4.18
N GLU A 21 -40.62 8.76 -4.67
CA GLU A 21 -40.92 8.06 -5.92
C GLU A 21 -40.20 8.78 -7.06
N PHE A 22 -39.47 7.98 -7.88
CA PHE A 22 -38.84 8.43 -9.12
C PHE A 22 -39.89 9.11 -10.00
N PRO A 23 -39.58 10.21 -10.73
CA PRO A 23 -40.55 11.01 -11.43
C PRO A 23 -41.33 10.20 -12.48
N SER A 24 -42.62 10.19 -12.35
CA SER A 24 -43.59 9.54 -13.24
C SER A 24 -43.77 10.26 -14.59
N ARG A 25 -42.81 11.10 -15.00
CA ARG A 25 -42.83 11.81 -16.29
C ARG A 25 -41.62 11.40 -17.13
N PRO A 26 -41.76 11.24 -18.45
CA PRO A 26 -40.67 10.88 -19.32
C PRO A 26 -39.55 11.92 -19.28
N VAL A 27 -38.33 11.47 -19.01
CA VAL A 27 -37.13 12.31 -19.06
C VAL A 27 -36.79 12.55 -20.52
N ARG A 28 -36.87 13.81 -20.97
CA ARG A 28 -36.42 14.21 -22.32
C ARG A 28 -34.88 14.32 -22.29
N ILE A 29 -34.22 13.45 -23.01
CA ILE A 29 -32.79 13.57 -23.29
C ILE A 29 -32.67 14.55 -24.46
N ILE A 30 -32.15 15.76 -24.22
CA ILE A 30 -31.78 16.71 -25.27
C ILE A 30 -30.36 16.37 -25.72
N ALA A 31 -30.21 15.79 -26.91
CA ALA A 31 -28.91 15.62 -27.52
C ALA A 31 -28.42 16.96 -28.10
N PRO A 32 -27.25 17.46 -27.77
CA PRO A 32 -26.72 18.74 -28.27
C PRO A 32 -26.04 18.56 -29.63
N PHE A 33 -26.75 18.11 -30.65
CA PHE A 33 -26.22 18.14 -32.02
C PHE A 33 -27.07 19.13 -32.85
N PRO A 34 -26.44 20.04 -33.63
CA PRO A 34 -27.15 20.95 -34.49
C PRO A 34 -27.80 20.13 -35.61
N GLN A 35 -29.15 20.18 -35.64
CA GLN A 35 -29.90 19.65 -36.77
C GLN A 35 -29.68 20.59 -37.96
N ARG A 36 -28.94 20.18 -38.96
CA ARG A 36 -28.99 20.81 -40.28
C ARG A 36 -30.32 20.43 -40.89
N GLY A 37 -31.13 21.42 -41.14
CA GLY A 37 -32.44 21.31 -41.72
C GLY A 37 -32.40 20.66 -43.10
N LEU A 38 -33.22 19.64 -43.30
CA LEU A 38 -33.71 19.24 -44.62
C LEU A 38 -35.11 19.84 -44.70
N ASP A 39 -35.22 20.94 -45.43
CA ASP A 39 -36.50 21.48 -45.93
C ASP A 39 -37.11 20.44 -46.88
N VAL A 40 -38.23 19.88 -46.50
CA VAL A 40 -39.12 19.16 -47.42
C VAL A 40 -40.50 19.84 -47.32
N SER A 41 -40.63 20.90 -48.07
CA SER A 41 -41.93 21.44 -48.46
C SER A 41 -42.16 21.13 -49.92
N SER A 42 -42.96 20.11 -50.23
CA SER A 42 -43.80 20.12 -51.40
C SER A 42 -44.91 19.08 -51.25
N GLU A 43 -46.13 19.63 -51.28
CA GLU A 43 -47.38 18.90 -51.48
C GLU A 43 -47.28 18.00 -52.72
N GLN A 44 -47.71 16.77 -52.59
CA GLN A 44 -48.65 16.15 -53.56
C GLN A 44 -49.07 14.77 -53.05
N GLY A 45 -50.34 14.59 -53.02
CA GLY A 45 -51.02 13.45 -52.45
C GLY A 45 -50.98 12.16 -53.26
N SER A 46 -51.46 11.14 -52.56
CA SER A 46 -52.11 9.92 -53.04
C SER A 46 -51.32 9.01 -53.97
N ARG A 47 -50.84 7.91 -53.42
CA ARG A 47 -51.12 6.49 -53.84
C ARG A 47 -50.15 5.56 -53.10
N LEU A 48 -50.64 4.98 -52.03
CA LEU A 48 -50.05 3.79 -51.47
C LEU A 48 -50.19 2.65 -52.48
N ARG A 49 -49.11 2.28 -53.16
CA ARG A 49 -49.02 1.00 -53.84
C ARG A 49 -48.22 0.07 -52.94
N ASP A 50 -48.78 -1.09 -52.66
CA ASP A 50 -48.13 -2.22 -52.01
C ASP A 50 -46.76 -2.46 -52.65
N VAL A 51 -45.69 -2.19 -51.87
CA VAL A 51 -44.36 -2.63 -52.20
C VAL A 51 -44.13 -3.90 -51.39
N SER A 52 -44.24 -5.02 -52.06
CA SER A 52 -43.84 -6.32 -51.54
C SER A 52 -42.36 -6.29 -51.15
N VAL A 53 -42.06 -6.47 -49.85
CA VAL A 53 -40.71 -6.61 -49.30
C VAL A 53 -40.24 -8.06 -49.62
N ARG A 54 -39.90 -8.32 -50.86
CA ARG A 54 -39.12 -9.49 -51.30
C ARG A 54 -38.04 -8.98 -52.24
N ASP A 55 -36.75 -9.26 -51.85
CA ASP A 55 -35.52 -8.93 -52.59
C ASP A 55 -34.83 -7.59 -52.27
N ALA A 56 -34.75 -7.23 -50.98
CA ALA A 56 -33.64 -6.40 -50.54
C ALA A 56 -32.55 -7.30 -49.98
N ALA A 57 -31.52 -7.57 -50.78
CA ALA A 57 -30.29 -8.14 -50.29
C ALA A 57 -29.74 -7.22 -49.20
N VAL A 58 -29.85 -7.64 -47.94
CA VAL A 58 -29.23 -6.97 -46.82
C VAL A 58 -27.72 -7.15 -46.97
N ALA A 59 -27.08 -6.21 -47.64
CA ALA A 59 -25.64 -6.12 -47.61
C ALA A 59 -25.24 -5.94 -46.09
N PRO A 60 -24.33 -6.77 -45.56
CA PRO A 60 -23.87 -6.57 -44.21
C PRO A 60 -23.20 -5.20 -44.16
N VAL A 61 -23.84 -4.25 -43.45
CA VAL A 61 -23.17 -3.02 -43.06
C VAL A 61 -22.06 -3.46 -42.12
N LEU A 62 -20.85 -3.58 -42.63
CA LEU A 62 -19.64 -3.65 -41.86
C LEU A 62 -19.62 -2.30 -41.07
N LEU A 63 -20.11 -2.33 -39.85
CA LEU A 63 -19.79 -1.32 -38.86
C LEU A 63 -18.25 -1.44 -38.67
N ALA A 64 -17.52 -0.65 -39.45
CA ALA A 64 -16.15 -0.38 -39.15
C ALA A 64 -16.19 0.16 -37.71
N GLN A 65 -15.79 -0.68 -36.73
CA GLN A 65 -15.51 -0.25 -35.39
C GLN A 65 -14.36 0.75 -35.56
N ALA A 66 -14.72 2.03 -35.66
CA ALA A 66 -13.75 3.10 -35.51
C ALA A 66 -13.12 2.86 -34.15
N SER A 67 -11.89 2.30 -34.13
CA SER A 67 -11.08 2.22 -32.96
C SER A 67 -10.90 3.67 -32.51
N VAL A 68 -11.63 4.08 -31.48
CA VAL A 68 -11.34 5.34 -30.79
C VAL A 68 -9.86 5.25 -30.43
N PRO A 69 -9.01 6.17 -30.89
CA PRO A 69 -7.60 6.15 -30.53
C PRO A 69 -7.54 6.09 -29.01
N ALA A 70 -6.88 5.07 -28.49
CA ALA A 70 -6.69 4.97 -27.03
C ALA A 70 -6.00 6.25 -26.61
N GLU A 71 -6.65 7.05 -25.75
CA GLU A 71 -6.05 8.27 -25.22
C GLU A 71 -4.66 7.95 -24.64
N PRO A 72 -3.66 8.80 -24.90
CA PRO A 72 -2.30 8.50 -24.45
C PRO A 72 -2.27 8.42 -22.92
N PHE A 73 -1.85 7.27 -22.39
CA PHE A 73 -1.64 7.12 -20.93
C PHE A 73 -0.36 7.86 -20.52
N PRO A 74 -0.36 8.59 -19.38
CA PRO A 74 -1.53 8.98 -18.59
C PRO A 74 -2.22 10.23 -19.18
N ASN A 75 -3.55 10.24 -19.18
CA ASN A 75 -4.36 11.38 -19.64
C ASN A 75 -4.93 12.22 -18.47
N ARG A 76 -4.67 11.84 -17.24
CA ARG A 76 -5.11 12.51 -16.01
C ARG A 76 -4.13 12.21 -14.87
N ALA A 77 -4.34 12.86 -13.74
CA ALA A 77 -3.52 12.65 -12.54
C ALA A 77 -3.48 11.17 -12.11
N LEU A 78 -2.28 10.73 -11.69
CA LEU A 78 -2.06 9.42 -11.10
C LEU A 78 -2.18 9.52 -9.57
N ARG A 79 -2.55 8.41 -8.95
CA ARG A 79 -2.63 8.27 -7.49
C ARG A 79 -1.71 7.15 -7.03
N ILE A 80 -0.94 7.41 -5.98
CA ILE A 80 -0.17 6.40 -5.27
C ILE A 80 -0.81 6.21 -3.90
N ILE A 81 -1.41 5.06 -3.66
CA ILE A 81 -1.95 4.69 -2.36
C ILE A 81 -0.82 4.15 -1.49
N ALA A 82 -0.54 4.84 -0.38
CA ALA A 82 0.38 4.41 0.66
C ALA A 82 -0.48 3.83 1.82
N PRO A 83 -0.45 2.50 2.07
CA PRO A 83 -1.37 1.87 3.03
C PRO A 83 -0.87 1.95 4.48
N PHE A 84 -0.11 2.98 4.81
CA PHE A 84 0.43 3.30 6.12
C PHE A 84 0.22 4.78 6.47
N PRO A 85 0.29 5.17 7.74
CA PRO A 85 0.21 6.58 8.15
C PRO A 85 1.31 7.43 7.49
N PRO A 86 1.06 8.76 7.36
CA PRO A 86 2.10 9.70 6.92
C PRO A 86 3.38 9.61 7.77
N GLY A 87 4.53 9.84 7.14
CA GLY A 87 5.86 9.76 7.78
C GLY A 87 6.39 8.35 7.98
N GLY A 88 5.63 7.30 7.65
CA GLY A 88 6.13 5.93 7.60
C GLY A 88 6.90 5.64 6.30
N ALA A 89 7.69 4.55 6.29
CA ALA A 89 8.57 4.21 5.15
C ALA A 89 7.83 4.12 3.81
N ALA A 90 6.62 3.56 3.76
CA ALA A 90 5.83 3.49 2.53
C ALA A 90 5.41 4.88 2.02
N ASP A 91 5.09 5.82 2.91
CA ASP A 91 4.79 7.21 2.56
C ASP A 91 6.03 7.91 2.01
N ILE A 92 7.19 7.70 2.65
CA ILE A 92 8.47 8.24 2.20
C ILE A 92 8.80 7.73 0.79
N VAL A 93 8.71 6.42 0.54
CA VAL A 93 8.93 5.82 -0.78
C VAL A 93 7.97 6.39 -1.82
N ALA A 94 6.68 6.49 -1.51
CA ALA A 94 5.68 7.06 -2.41
C ALA A 94 6.00 8.51 -2.79
N ARG A 95 6.37 9.35 -1.82
CA ARG A 95 6.72 10.76 -2.04
C ARG A 95 8.04 10.94 -2.79
N THR A 96 9.03 10.07 -2.52
CA THR A 96 10.29 10.06 -3.27
C THR A 96 10.04 9.82 -4.76
N LEU A 97 9.07 8.98 -5.12
CA LEU A 97 8.70 8.71 -6.52
C LEU A 97 7.76 9.75 -7.12
N SER A 98 6.91 10.41 -6.33
CA SER A 98 5.81 11.22 -6.86
C SER A 98 6.26 12.38 -7.72
N GLN A 99 7.29 13.10 -7.32
CA GLN A 99 7.79 14.27 -8.04
C GLN A 99 8.52 13.90 -9.36
N PRO A 100 9.47 12.95 -9.36
CA PRO A 100 10.08 12.46 -10.60
C PRO A 100 9.05 11.91 -11.59
N LEU A 101 8.09 11.11 -11.12
CA LEU A 101 7.04 10.57 -11.97
C LEU A 101 6.10 11.65 -12.50
N SER A 102 5.80 12.70 -11.71
CA SER A 102 5.00 13.83 -12.19
C SER A 102 5.69 14.54 -13.36
N ARG A 103 7.01 14.73 -13.27
CA ARG A 103 7.80 15.31 -14.36
C ARG A 103 7.82 14.41 -15.60
N ALA A 104 8.03 13.11 -15.41
CA ALA A 104 8.11 12.13 -16.50
C ALA A 104 6.80 11.97 -17.25
N PHE A 105 5.68 11.98 -16.55
CA PHE A 105 4.35 11.77 -17.13
C PHE A 105 3.67 13.07 -17.60
N GLY A 106 4.16 14.24 -17.19
CA GLY A 106 3.48 15.52 -17.44
C GLY A 106 2.11 15.61 -16.74
N GLN A 107 1.85 14.77 -15.77
CA GLN A 107 0.62 14.69 -14.99
C GLN A 107 0.95 14.67 -13.49
N SER A 108 0.09 15.24 -12.67
CA SER A 108 0.28 15.19 -11.21
C SER A 108 0.25 13.75 -10.69
N VAL A 109 1.20 13.39 -9.82
CA VAL A 109 1.22 12.13 -9.08
C VAL A 109 0.96 12.42 -7.61
N ILE A 110 -0.24 12.04 -7.14
CA ILE A 110 -0.75 12.38 -5.81
C ILE A 110 -0.57 11.19 -4.88
N VAL A 111 0.04 11.41 -3.71
CA VAL A 111 0.19 10.39 -2.67
C VAL A 111 -0.98 10.49 -1.68
N GLU A 112 -1.68 9.38 -1.47
CA GLU A 112 -2.78 9.26 -0.51
C GLU A 112 -2.46 8.18 0.53
N ASN A 113 -2.42 8.58 1.81
CA ASN A 113 -2.27 7.64 2.90
C ASN A 113 -3.62 7.00 3.24
N ARG A 114 -3.72 5.67 3.12
CA ARG A 114 -4.92 4.87 3.42
C ARG A 114 -4.58 3.71 4.35
N PRO A 115 -4.25 3.99 5.60
CA PRO A 115 -3.87 2.96 6.57
C PRO A 115 -5.07 2.13 7.02
N GLY A 116 -4.79 0.99 7.63
CA GLY A 116 -5.76 0.17 8.34
C GLY A 116 -5.83 -1.27 7.85
N ALA A 117 -6.36 -2.13 8.73
CA ALA A 117 -6.53 -3.56 8.51
C ALA A 117 -5.25 -4.25 7.99
N ASN A 118 -4.09 -3.96 8.58
CA ASN A 118 -2.78 -4.46 8.13
C ASN A 118 -2.55 -4.24 6.64
N THR A 119 -2.80 -3.01 6.14
CA THR A 119 -2.71 -2.57 4.74
C THR A 119 -3.85 -3.01 3.80
N ALA A 120 -4.77 -3.85 4.25
CA ALA A 120 -5.84 -4.38 3.39
C ALA A 120 -6.80 -3.29 2.88
N ILE A 121 -7.04 -2.20 3.65
CA ILE A 121 -7.89 -1.08 3.21
C ILE A 121 -7.30 -0.40 1.97
N GLY A 122 -6.01 -0.07 2.00
CA GLY A 122 -5.34 0.54 0.86
C GLY A 122 -5.29 -0.38 -0.36
N ALA A 123 -5.06 -1.68 -0.14
CA ALA A 123 -5.08 -2.68 -1.20
C ALA A 123 -6.47 -2.82 -1.85
N GLU A 124 -7.54 -2.86 -1.06
CA GLU A 124 -8.91 -2.91 -1.57
C GLU A 124 -9.27 -1.73 -2.47
N ILE A 125 -8.83 -0.51 -2.12
CA ILE A 125 -9.03 0.67 -2.95
C ILE A 125 -8.45 0.47 -4.36
N VAL A 126 -7.23 -0.09 -4.45
CA VAL A 126 -6.58 -0.33 -5.73
C VAL A 126 -7.18 -1.53 -6.46
N ALA A 127 -7.56 -2.59 -5.76
CA ALA A 127 -8.26 -3.74 -6.36
C ALA A 127 -9.59 -3.35 -7.02
N ARG A 128 -10.27 -2.33 -6.49
CA ARG A 128 -11.53 -1.80 -7.04
C ARG A 128 -11.36 -0.64 -8.01
N ALA A 129 -10.15 -0.10 -8.17
CA ALA A 129 -9.88 0.97 -9.11
C ALA A 129 -10.01 0.47 -10.57
N PRO A 130 -10.20 1.35 -11.57
CA PRO A 130 -10.08 0.95 -12.97
C PRO A 130 -8.72 0.31 -13.27
N ALA A 131 -8.70 -0.68 -14.17
CA ALA A 131 -7.48 -1.36 -14.61
C ALA A 131 -6.73 -0.53 -15.70
N ASP A 132 -6.54 0.75 -15.45
CA ASP A 132 -6.02 1.76 -16.37
C ASP A 132 -4.67 2.37 -15.92
N GLY A 133 -4.08 1.83 -14.86
CA GLY A 133 -2.77 2.24 -14.35
C GLY A 133 -2.71 3.57 -13.60
N HIS A 134 -3.81 4.34 -13.52
CA HIS A 134 -3.81 5.63 -12.82
C HIS A 134 -3.82 5.52 -11.29
N THR A 135 -4.03 4.32 -10.74
CA THR A 135 -3.98 4.10 -9.28
C THR A 135 -3.00 2.99 -8.97
N MET A 136 -1.90 3.35 -8.34
CA MET A 136 -0.85 2.43 -7.87
C MET A 136 -0.97 2.22 -6.35
N LEU A 137 -0.51 1.08 -5.86
CA LEU A 137 -0.35 0.78 -4.45
C LEU A 137 1.12 0.58 -4.13
N ILE A 138 1.63 1.23 -3.09
CA ILE A 138 2.90 0.83 -2.49
C ILE A 138 2.64 -0.35 -1.57
N ILE A 139 3.30 -1.45 -1.84
CA ILE A 139 3.21 -2.67 -1.03
C ILE A 139 4.47 -2.91 -0.21
N ALA A 140 4.31 -3.66 0.86
CA ALA A 140 5.35 -4.13 1.77
C ALA A 140 5.08 -5.61 2.09
N PRO A 141 5.93 -6.34 2.85
CA PRO A 141 5.71 -7.74 3.20
C PRO A 141 4.34 -8.08 3.78
N SER A 142 3.65 -7.13 4.45
CA SER A 142 2.26 -7.32 4.89
C SER A 142 1.31 -7.73 3.76
N PHE A 143 1.56 -7.25 2.53
CA PHE A 143 0.74 -7.60 1.36
C PHE A 143 0.84 -9.09 1.02
N THR A 144 2.04 -9.68 1.10
CA THR A 144 2.28 -11.10 0.85
C THR A 144 1.96 -12.00 2.05
N ILE A 145 1.82 -11.41 3.24
CA ILE A 145 1.48 -12.09 4.49
C ILE A 145 -0.04 -12.24 4.66
N ASN A 146 -0.79 -11.20 4.30
CA ASN A 146 -2.24 -11.12 4.52
C ASN A 146 -3.03 -12.33 4.02
N PRO A 147 -2.73 -12.95 2.85
CA PRO A 147 -3.46 -14.14 2.39
C PRO A 147 -3.46 -15.32 3.36
N PHE A 148 -2.42 -15.45 4.16
CA PHE A 148 -2.22 -16.58 5.10
C PHE A 148 -2.65 -16.25 6.54
N ALA A 149 -2.73 -14.96 6.83
CA ALA A 149 -2.95 -14.47 8.18
C ALA A 149 -4.39 -13.99 8.43
N ARG A 150 -5.15 -13.71 7.35
CA ARG A 150 -6.54 -13.25 7.43
C ARG A 150 -7.52 -14.24 6.82
N PRO A 151 -8.62 -14.58 7.53
CA PRO A 151 -9.62 -15.54 7.01
C PRO A 151 -10.31 -15.07 5.73
N LYS A 152 -10.51 -13.76 5.57
CA LYS A 152 -11.15 -13.16 4.40
C LYS A 152 -10.46 -11.85 4.05
N LEU A 153 -10.01 -11.75 2.80
CA LEU A 153 -9.58 -10.50 2.17
C LEU A 153 -10.66 -10.06 1.16
N PRO A 154 -10.90 -8.75 1.00
CA PRO A 154 -11.85 -8.24 0.01
C PRO A 154 -11.28 -8.25 -1.43
N TYR A 155 -10.13 -8.90 -1.65
CA TYR A 155 -9.41 -9.01 -2.91
C TYR A 155 -8.58 -10.31 -2.96
N ASP A 156 -8.21 -10.73 -4.17
CA ASP A 156 -7.23 -11.80 -4.38
C ASP A 156 -5.85 -11.18 -4.64
N THR A 157 -4.91 -11.41 -3.69
CA THR A 157 -3.55 -10.86 -3.75
C THR A 157 -2.80 -11.21 -5.04
N PHE A 158 -3.08 -12.35 -5.65
CA PHE A 158 -2.32 -12.88 -6.78
C PHE A 158 -3.03 -12.78 -8.13
N LYS A 159 -4.32 -12.38 -8.15
CA LYS A 159 -5.12 -12.23 -9.37
C LYS A 159 -5.52 -10.78 -9.65
N ASP A 160 -5.85 -10.02 -8.59
CA ASP A 160 -6.37 -8.67 -8.76
C ASP A 160 -5.26 -7.64 -8.98
N PHE A 161 -4.00 -8.01 -8.73
CA PHE A 161 -2.85 -7.11 -8.85
C PHE A 161 -1.80 -7.65 -9.80
N ALA A 162 -1.13 -6.73 -10.47
CA ALA A 162 0.07 -6.97 -11.26
C ALA A 162 1.24 -6.19 -10.67
N GLY A 163 2.38 -6.83 -10.54
CA GLY A 163 3.62 -6.20 -10.09
C GLY A 163 4.12 -5.19 -11.12
N VAL A 164 4.46 -3.98 -10.65
CA VAL A 164 5.17 -3.01 -11.49
C VAL A 164 6.67 -3.16 -11.26
N THR A 165 7.13 -3.00 -10.03
CA THR A 165 8.52 -3.25 -9.64
C THR A 165 8.68 -3.30 -8.12
N ARG A 166 9.68 -4.00 -7.60
CA ARG A 166 10.22 -3.69 -6.28
C ARG A 166 10.98 -2.37 -6.39
N VAL A 167 10.71 -1.41 -5.52
CA VAL A 167 11.31 -0.06 -5.61
C VAL A 167 12.61 0.00 -4.80
N VAL A 168 12.52 -0.41 -3.53
CA VAL A 168 13.63 -0.33 -2.58
C VAL A 168 13.66 -1.55 -1.66
N SER A 169 14.83 -1.84 -1.12
CA SER A 169 15.05 -2.60 0.11
C SER A 169 15.71 -1.71 1.16
N ASN A 170 15.52 -2.03 2.43
CA ASN A 170 16.13 -1.31 3.54
C ASN A 170 16.36 -2.22 4.74
N ALA A 171 17.38 -1.91 5.50
CA ALA A 171 17.65 -2.56 6.78
C ALA A 171 16.57 -2.20 7.81
N ILE A 172 16.40 -3.08 8.78
CA ILE A 172 15.64 -2.83 9.99
C ILE A 172 16.64 -2.59 11.12
N VAL A 173 16.37 -1.62 11.99
CA VAL A 173 17.17 -1.41 13.19
C VAL A 173 16.43 -1.97 14.42
N ILE A 174 17.18 -2.65 15.25
CA ILE A 174 16.80 -3.02 16.61
C ILE A 174 17.33 -1.92 17.51
N ALA A 175 16.45 -1.13 18.08
CA ALA A 175 16.79 -0.04 18.95
C ALA A 175 16.11 -0.21 20.31
N VAL A 176 16.64 0.42 21.36
CA VAL A 176 16.06 0.37 22.71
C VAL A 176 15.84 1.79 23.24
N HIS A 177 14.91 1.94 24.18
CA HIS A 177 14.81 3.16 24.95
C HIS A 177 16.11 3.39 25.75
N PRO A 178 16.65 4.61 25.84
CA PRO A 178 17.94 4.89 26.50
C PRO A 178 18.02 4.48 27.97
N SER A 179 16.86 4.42 28.67
CA SER A 179 16.79 3.95 30.07
C SER A 179 17.06 2.45 30.23
N LEU A 180 16.96 1.66 29.16
CA LEU A 180 17.30 0.24 29.22
C LEU A 180 18.82 0.09 29.34
N PRO A 181 19.36 -0.62 30.34
CA PRO A 181 20.79 -0.67 30.61
C PRO A 181 21.51 -1.66 29.70
N VAL A 182 21.34 -1.53 28.38
CA VAL A 182 21.99 -2.37 27.35
C VAL A 182 22.57 -1.50 26.23
N LYS A 183 23.75 -1.88 25.72
CA LYS A 183 24.47 -1.17 24.65
C LYS A 183 24.88 -2.09 23.50
N SER A 184 24.59 -3.39 23.59
CA SER A 184 24.97 -4.40 22.58
C SER A 184 23.94 -5.52 22.49
N VAL A 185 24.00 -6.27 21.40
CA VAL A 185 23.17 -7.49 21.23
C VAL A 185 23.44 -8.47 22.38
N LYS A 186 24.70 -8.65 22.77
CA LYS A 186 25.10 -9.54 23.90
C LYS A 186 24.42 -9.15 25.21
N GLU A 187 24.44 -7.85 25.56
CA GLU A 187 23.79 -7.35 26.78
C GLU A 187 22.27 -7.43 26.71
N LEU A 188 21.68 -7.13 25.53
CA LEU A 188 20.25 -7.30 25.30
C LEU A 188 19.80 -8.74 25.50
N VAL A 189 20.55 -9.70 24.93
CA VAL A 189 20.29 -11.14 25.06
C VAL A 189 20.42 -11.57 26.53
N ALA A 190 21.44 -11.12 27.23
CA ALA A 190 21.62 -11.42 28.67
C ALA A 190 20.45 -10.92 29.50
N LEU A 191 20.01 -9.66 29.27
CA LEU A 191 18.89 -9.07 29.99
C LEU A 191 17.57 -9.80 29.66
N ALA A 192 17.31 -10.11 28.40
CA ALA A 192 16.08 -10.81 27.98
C ALA A 192 16.02 -12.26 28.51
N ARG A 193 17.16 -12.92 28.67
CA ARG A 193 17.24 -14.24 29.33
C ARG A 193 17.02 -14.18 30.84
N ALA A 194 17.49 -13.12 31.49
CA ALA A 194 17.24 -12.88 32.91
C ALA A 194 15.79 -12.49 33.20
N ARG A 195 15.08 -11.94 32.21
CA ARG A 195 13.68 -11.48 32.33
C ARG A 195 12.82 -12.00 31.15
N PRO A 196 12.58 -13.32 31.08
CA PRO A 196 11.93 -13.93 29.94
C PRO A 196 10.46 -13.49 29.80
N GLY A 197 10.12 -12.85 28.66
CA GLY A 197 8.77 -12.35 28.35
C GLY A 197 8.44 -10.97 28.91
N GLU A 198 9.35 -10.33 29.68
CA GLU A 198 9.12 -8.98 30.20
C GLU A 198 9.47 -7.87 29.17
N LEU A 199 10.48 -8.08 28.35
CA LEU A 199 10.85 -7.12 27.35
C LEU A 199 9.87 -7.13 26.16
N THR A 200 9.44 -5.93 25.77
CA THR A 200 8.53 -5.74 24.63
C THR A 200 9.23 -5.07 23.47
N PHE A 201 8.81 -5.37 22.25
CA PHE A 201 9.30 -4.68 21.07
C PHE A 201 8.14 -4.15 20.21
N GLY A 202 8.22 -2.86 19.86
CA GLY A 202 7.25 -2.19 19.00
C GLY A 202 7.50 -2.47 17.52
N THR A 203 6.44 -2.70 16.75
CA THR A 203 6.51 -2.88 15.29
C THR A 203 5.40 -2.11 14.58
N ALA A 204 5.59 -1.80 13.29
CA ALA A 204 4.64 -1.00 12.50
C ALA A 204 3.31 -1.69 12.20
N SER A 205 3.20 -3.00 12.44
CA SER A 205 2.02 -3.77 12.11
C SER A 205 1.97 -5.08 12.89
N ILE A 206 0.78 -5.66 12.98
CA ILE A 206 0.57 -6.94 13.66
C ILE A 206 1.31 -8.08 12.95
N LEU A 207 1.35 -8.06 11.61
CA LEU A 207 2.16 -8.95 10.77
C LEU A 207 2.68 -8.17 9.54
N GLY A 208 3.99 -8.05 9.47
CA GLY A 208 4.71 -7.36 8.40
C GLY A 208 6.21 -7.61 8.53
N GLY A 209 7.00 -7.01 7.64
CA GLY A 209 8.45 -7.26 7.60
C GLY A 209 9.17 -7.01 8.92
N GLN A 210 8.82 -5.95 9.64
CA GLN A 210 9.41 -5.63 10.95
C GLN A 210 9.06 -6.69 12.01
N ARG A 211 7.81 -7.18 12.02
CA ARG A 211 7.42 -8.28 12.92
C ARG A 211 8.19 -9.54 12.60
N ILE A 212 8.26 -9.92 11.31
CA ILE A 212 9.02 -11.10 10.89
C ILE A 212 10.49 -10.98 11.30
N ALA A 213 11.11 -9.80 11.06
CA ALA A 213 12.51 -9.57 11.46
C ALA A 213 12.71 -9.70 12.97
N GLY A 214 11.80 -9.14 13.77
CA GLY A 214 11.84 -9.27 15.24
C GLY A 214 11.71 -10.72 15.72
N GLU A 215 10.83 -11.51 15.09
CA GLU A 215 10.66 -12.92 15.42
C GLU A 215 11.87 -13.77 15.00
N LEU A 216 12.43 -13.52 13.80
CA LEU A 216 13.66 -14.17 13.36
C LEU A 216 14.84 -13.83 14.27
N PHE A 217 14.96 -12.57 14.71
CA PHE A 217 15.96 -12.18 15.70
C PHE A 217 15.75 -12.91 17.01
N ARG A 218 14.51 -12.90 17.55
CA ARG A 218 14.17 -13.61 18.80
C ARG A 218 14.56 -15.09 18.76
N GLU A 219 14.29 -15.75 17.63
CA GLU A 219 14.62 -17.15 17.41
C GLU A 219 16.15 -17.36 17.31
N ALA A 220 16.83 -16.57 16.48
CA ALA A 220 18.26 -16.68 16.25
C ALA A 220 19.08 -16.49 17.53
N VAL A 221 18.67 -15.58 18.43
CA VAL A 221 19.40 -15.30 19.66
C VAL A 221 18.87 -16.09 20.89
N GLY A 222 17.79 -16.83 20.74
CA GLY A 222 17.21 -17.71 21.77
C GLY A 222 16.70 -16.95 23.01
N ILE A 223 15.83 -15.92 22.80
CA ILE A 223 15.23 -15.11 23.87
C ILE A 223 13.70 -15.13 23.81
N LYS A 224 13.06 -14.70 24.92
CA LYS A 224 11.61 -14.51 25.00
C LYS A 224 11.30 -13.03 25.16
N ILE A 225 10.81 -12.40 24.11
CA ILE A 225 10.34 -11.02 24.07
C ILE A 225 8.95 -10.95 23.44
N VAL A 226 8.17 -9.92 23.74
CA VAL A 226 6.75 -9.80 23.34
C VAL A 226 6.59 -8.69 22.32
N ASN A 227 5.93 -8.98 21.20
CA ASN A 227 5.61 -7.95 20.21
C ASN A 227 4.42 -7.09 20.66
N VAL A 228 4.56 -5.78 20.45
CA VAL A 228 3.48 -4.78 20.59
C VAL A 228 3.28 -4.12 19.21
N PRO A 229 2.23 -4.47 18.49
CA PRO A 229 1.98 -3.91 17.16
C PRO A 229 1.37 -2.51 17.25
N TYR A 230 1.79 -1.63 16.35
CA TYR A 230 1.23 -0.29 16.13
C TYR A 230 0.68 -0.18 14.70
N ASN A 231 -0.10 0.87 14.44
CA ASN A 231 -0.64 1.17 13.12
C ASN A 231 0.35 2.02 12.30
N GLY A 232 1.60 1.55 12.15
CA GLY A 232 2.65 2.21 11.36
C GLY A 232 3.95 2.40 12.12
N GLY A 233 5.04 2.65 11.41
CA GLY A 233 6.39 2.82 11.98
C GLY A 233 6.54 4.09 12.80
N ALA A 234 5.94 5.21 12.37
CA ALA A 234 6.00 6.46 13.11
C ALA A 234 5.33 6.36 14.50
N PRO A 235 4.11 5.81 14.66
CA PRO A 235 3.53 5.52 15.97
C PRO A 235 4.36 4.56 16.83
N ALA A 236 4.93 3.51 16.24
CA ALA A 236 5.79 2.56 16.96
C ALA A 236 7.06 3.26 17.50
N THR A 237 7.69 4.10 16.69
CA THR A 237 8.87 4.87 17.05
C THR A 237 8.56 5.86 18.20
N THR A 238 7.43 6.57 18.11
CA THR A 238 6.96 7.48 19.17
C THR A 238 6.74 6.73 20.48
N ALA A 239 6.11 5.57 20.43
CA ALA A 239 5.87 4.74 21.62
C ALA A 239 7.18 4.24 22.26
N ALA A 240 8.16 3.85 21.44
CA ALA A 240 9.47 3.44 21.92
C ALA A 240 10.25 4.60 22.58
N MET A 241 10.19 5.80 21.99
CA MET A 241 10.78 7.01 22.59
C MET A 241 10.12 7.39 23.92
N GLY A 242 8.82 7.12 24.06
CA GLY A 242 8.08 7.32 25.32
C GLY A 242 8.27 6.20 26.35
N GLY A 243 9.06 5.17 26.04
CA GLY A 243 9.28 4.03 26.95
C GLY A 243 8.09 3.08 27.08
N HIS A 244 7.07 3.20 26.19
CA HIS A 244 5.92 2.29 26.18
C HIS A 244 6.27 0.89 25.68
N THR A 245 7.37 0.75 24.96
CA THR A 245 8.00 -0.53 24.63
C THR A 245 9.49 -0.46 24.99
N SER A 246 10.06 -1.59 25.44
CA SER A 246 11.47 -1.69 25.80
C SER A 246 12.38 -1.52 24.57
N MET A 247 11.90 -2.01 23.45
CA MET A 247 12.63 -2.07 22.18
C MET A 247 11.75 -1.60 21.04
N LEU A 248 12.38 -1.20 19.96
CA LEU A 248 11.79 -0.93 18.66
C LEU A 248 12.46 -1.84 17.61
N VAL A 249 11.66 -2.45 16.76
CA VAL A 249 12.11 -3.13 15.55
C VAL A 249 11.46 -2.40 14.37
N SER A 250 12.21 -1.51 13.71
CA SER A 250 11.68 -0.56 12.73
C SER A 250 12.65 -0.37 11.57
N ASN A 251 12.12 0.06 10.43
CA ASN A 251 12.95 0.41 9.27
C ASN A 251 13.94 1.53 9.65
N VAL A 252 15.17 1.43 9.15
CA VAL A 252 16.18 2.50 9.35
C VAL A 252 15.64 3.84 8.88
N VAL A 253 14.97 3.90 7.73
CA VAL A 253 14.39 5.14 7.17
C VAL A 253 13.43 5.87 8.14
N GLU A 254 12.74 5.15 9.00
CA GLU A 254 11.77 5.74 9.96
C GLU A 254 12.43 6.16 11.27
N SER A 255 13.44 5.41 11.72
CA SER A 255 13.95 5.49 13.08
C SER A 255 15.38 6.02 13.21
N ALA A 256 16.16 6.05 12.12
CA ALA A 256 17.53 6.56 12.15
C ALA A 256 17.63 8.00 12.71
N PRO A 257 16.74 8.95 12.38
CA PRO A 257 16.80 10.30 12.97
C PRO A 257 16.70 10.30 14.50
N GLN A 258 15.98 9.33 15.08
CA GLN A 258 15.81 9.21 16.54
C GLN A 258 17.01 8.54 17.20
N VAL A 259 17.65 7.60 16.47
CA VAL A 259 18.89 6.96 16.93
C VAL A 259 20.05 7.96 16.89
N LEU A 260 20.19 8.70 15.78
CA LEU A 260 21.24 9.73 15.62
C LEU A 260 21.08 10.87 16.63
N ALA A 261 19.84 11.24 16.97
CA ALA A 261 19.54 12.23 18.00
C ALA A 261 19.68 11.70 19.43
N GLY A 262 20.05 10.43 19.65
CA GLY A 262 20.17 9.80 20.97
C GLY A 262 18.85 9.58 21.70
N ARG A 263 17.69 9.78 21.06
CA ARG A 263 16.36 9.52 21.63
C ARG A 263 16.04 8.04 21.73
N LEU A 264 16.67 7.24 20.87
CA LEU A 264 16.74 5.78 20.94
C LEU A 264 18.19 5.36 20.82
N ARG A 265 18.54 4.20 21.38
CA ARG A 265 19.88 3.60 21.22
C ARG A 265 19.77 2.48 20.22
N GLY A 266 20.46 2.60 19.06
CA GLY A 266 20.62 1.51 18.11
C GLY A 266 21.48 0.39 18.71
N ILE A 267 20.98 -0.82 18.65
CA ILE A 267 21.68 -2.02 19.16
C ILE A 267 22.26 -2.83 18.01
N ALA A 268 21.48 -3.02 16.94
CA ALA A 268 21.94 -3.70 15.73
C ALA A 268 21.06 -3.35 14.53
N VAL A 269 21.61 -3.46 13.33
CA VAL A 269 20.85 -3.50 12.07
C VAL A 269 20.74 -4.95 11.59
N THR A 270 19.69 -5.24 10.82
CA THR A 270 19.37 -6.60 10.37
C THR A 270 19.93 -6.93 8.99
N SER A 271 20.67 -6.03 8.36
CA SER A 271 21.45 -6.29 7.16
C SER A 271 22.72 -7.09 7.50
N LEU A 272 23.29 -7.78 6.51
CA LEU A 272 24.56 -8.51 6.69
C LEU A 272 25.72 -7.60 7.10
N VAL A 273 25.72 -6.37 6.57
CA VAL A 273 26.69 -5.31 6.87
C VAL A 273 26.00 -4.13 7.53
N ARG A 274 26.77 -3.21 8.11
CA ARG A 274 26.25 -1.97 8.72
C ARG A 274 25.51 -1.12 7.68
N ASP A 275 24.51 -0.39 8.14
CA ASP A 275 23.79 0.57 7.32
C ASP A 275 24.55 1.90 7.21
N ASN A 276 24.58 2.50 6.02
CA ASN A 276 25.31 3.74 5.77
C ASN A 276 24.79 4.94 6.59
N VAL A 277 23.52 4.92 6.99
CA VAL A 277 22.92 5.99 7.80
C VAL A 277 23.24 5.78 9.29
N LEU A 278 23.50 4.54 9.70
CA LEU A 278 23.83 4.15 11.08
C LEU A 278 25.17 3.41 11.16
N PRO A 279 26.30 4.02 10.73
CA PRO A 279 27.58 3.31 10.58
C PRO A 279 28.16 2.81 11.91
N ASP A 280 27.78 3.44 13.03
CA ASP A 280 28.21 3.04 14.36
C ASP A 280 27.39 1.90 14.97
N VAL A 281 26.25 1.55 14.33
CA VAL A 281 25.38 0.45 14.79
C VAL A 281 25.81 -0.82 14.07
N PRO A 282 26.30 -1.86 14.80
CA PRO A 282 26.75 -3.11 14.20
C PRO A 282 25.58 -3.87 13.56
N SER A 283 25.88 -4.80 12.65
CA SER A 283 24.86 -5.76 12.21
C SER A 283 24.67 -6.87 13.27
N VAL A 284 23.52 -7.55 13.21
CA VAL A 284 23.28 -8.76 14.01
C VAL A 284 24.31 -9.83 13.65
N ALA A 285 24.68 -9.91 12.35
CA ALA A 285 25.71 -10.84 11.87
C ALA A 285 27.06 -10.58 12.52
N GLU A 286 27.51 -9.31 12.59
CA GLU A 286 28.76 -8.89 13.30
C GLU A 286 28.68 -9.12 14.81
N SER A 287 27.48 -9.16 15.38
CA SER A 287 27.24 -9.29 16.82
C SER A 287 27.25 -10.76 17.31
N GLY A 288 27.75 -11.68 16.51
CA GLY A 288 27.90 -13.09 16.87
C GLY A 288 26.86 -14.04 16.29
N TYR A 289 26.08 -13.58 15.30
CA TYR A 289 25.08 -14.38 14.60
C TYR A 289 25.32 -14.35 13.09
N PRO A 290 26.42 -14.95 12.60
CA PRO A 290 26.84 -14.85 11.20
C PRO A 290 25.76 -15.38 10.26
N GLY A 291 25.54 -14.68 9.15
CA GLY A 291 24.52 -15.00 8.15
C GLY A 291 23.11 -14.54 8.52
N PHE A 292 22.90 -13.90 9.69
CA PHE A 292 21.61 -13.30 9.98
C PHE A 292 21.33 -12.13 9.05
N GLU A 293 20.23 -12.23 8.31
CA GLU A 293 19.71 -11.15 7.47
C GLU A 293 18.18 -11.11 7.48
N ALA A 294 17.63 -9.94 7.68
CA ALA A 294 16.18 -9.69 7.60
C ALA A 294 15.94 -8.28 7.04
N LEU A 295 15.87 -8.16 5.72
CA LEU A 295 15.58 -6.89 5.06
C LEU A 295 14.08 -6.67 4.91
N ASN A 296 13.68 -5.42 4.96
CA ASN A 296 12.36 -5.00 4.51
C ASN A 296 12.43 -4.49 3.06
N TRP A 297 11.29 -4.44 2.39
CA TRP A 297 11.21 -3.97 1.02
C TRP A 297 9.88 -3.25 0.76
N PHE A 298 9.89 -2.37 -0.24
CA PHE A 298 8.69 -1.73 -0.77
C PHE A 298 8.68 -1.86 -2.28
N GLY A 299 7.48 -2.08 -2.82
CA GLY A 299 7.26 -2.20 -4.25
C GLY A 299 5.98 -1.51 -4.68
N ALA A 300 5.81 -1.35 -5.98
CA ALA A 300 4.61 -0.78 -6.59
C ALA A 300 3.84 -1.87 -7.33
N VAL A 301 2.53 -1.93 -7.11
CA VAL A 301 1.60 -2.76 -7.87
C VAL A 301 0.44 -1.90 -8.38
N VAL A 302 -0.22 -2.34 -9.42
CA VAL A 302 -1.49 -1.80 -9.93
C VAL A 302 -2.54 -2.89 -9.95
N ARG A 303 -3.82 -2.54 -10.10
CA ARG A 303 -4.82 -3.53 -10.51
C ARG A 303 -4.37 -4.16 -11.82
N THR A 304 -4.57 -5.47 -11.96
CA THR A 304 -4.22 -6.22 -13.17
C THR A 304 -4.71 -5.48 -14.42
N ALA A 305 -3.77 -5.09 -15.28
CA ALA A 305 -3.95 -4.19 -16.40
C ALA A 305 -3.19 -4.72 -17.64
N PRO A 306 -3.41 -4.17 -18.84
CA PRO A 306 -2.66 -4.56 -20.03
C PRO A 306 -1.13 -4.44 -19.85
N LYS A 307 -0.39 -5.45 -20.31
CA LYS A 307 1.06 -5.55 -20.16
C LYS A 307 1.83 -4.30 -20.62
N PRO A 308 1.52 -3.65 -21.78
CA PRO A 308 2.25 -2.45 -22.20
C PRO A 308 2.13 -1.28 -21.22
N LEU A 309 1.01 -1.19 -20.50
CA LEU A 309 0.80 -0.15 -19.49
C LEU A 309 1.66 -0.42 -18.25
N ILE A 310 1.72 -1.67 -17.80
CA ILE A 310 2.55 -2.08 -16.66
C ILE A 310 4.04 -1.85 -16.98
N GLU A 311 4.48 -2.21 -18.19
CA GLU A 311 5.84 -1.98 -18.68
C GLU A 311 6.19 -0.49 -18.75
N LYS A 312 5.24 0.38 -19.16
CA LYS A 312 5.44 1.83 -19.16
C LYS A 312 5.63 2.37 -17.75
N LEU A 313 4.78 1.96 -16.81
CA LEU A 313 4.92 2.34 -15.38
C LEU A 313 6.26 1.86 -14.81
N ASN A 314 6.64 0.61 -15.08
CA ASN A 314 7.92 0.05 -14.68
C ASN A 314 9.08 0.90 -15.22
N ALA A 315 9.13 1.17 -16.52
CA ALA A 315 10.20 1.94 -17.15
C ALA A 315 10.35 3.34 -16.52
N GLU A 316 9.25 4.03 -16.23
CA GLU A 316 9.32 5.36 -15.62
C GLU A 316 9.74 5.32 -14.15
N ILE A 317 9.34 4.29 -13.38
CA ILE A 317 9.82 4.11 -12.00
C ILE A 317 11.31 3.78 -12.00
N LEU A 318 11.77 2.90 -12.89
CA LEU A 318 13.21 2.60 -13.03
C LEU A 318 14.02 3.86 -13.34
N ARG A 319 13.58 4.66 -14.31
CA ARG A 319 14.22 5.94 -14.64
C ARG A 319 14.22 6.90 -13.44
N ALA A 320 13.09 7.02 -12.74
CA ALA A 320 12.99 7.89 -11.57
C ALA A 320 13.97 7.48 -10.47
N VAL A 321 14.11 6.19 -10.20
CA VAL A 321 15.04 5.66 -9.18
C VAL A 321 16.51 5.86 -9.59
N GLU A 322 16.81 5.87 -10.89
CA GLU A 322 18.16 6.07 -11.41
C GLU A 322 18.62 7.54 -11.39
N LEU A 323 17.70 8.50 -11.19
CA LEU A 323 18.06 9.92 -11.08
C LEU A 323 19.04 10.16 -9.91
N PRO A 324 20.12 10.91 -10.09
CA PRO A 324 21.11 11.14 -9.04
C PRO A 324 20.49 11.68 -7.74
N GLU A 325 19.61 12.67 -7.85
CA GLU A 325 18.92 13.27 -6.70
C GLU A 325 18.04 12.27 -5.94
N VAL A 326 17.44 11.28 -6.64
CA VAL A 326 16.61 10.24 -6.04
C VAL A 326 17.49 9.19 -5.35
N LYS A 327 18.57 8.74 -6.01
CA LYS A 327 19.55 7.84 -5.40
C LYS A 327 20.16 8.43 -4.14
N ASP A 328 20.57 9.68 -4.19
CA ASP A 328 21.12 10.38 -3.03
C ASP A 328 20.11 10.53 -1.91
N GLN A 329 18.86 10.83 -2.24
CA GLN A 329 17.79 10.89 -1.25
C GLN A 329 17.55 9.53 -0.61
N MET A 330 17.46 8.47 -1.40
CA MET A 330 17.29 7.10 -0.90
C MET A 330 18.46 6.68 -0.01
N ALA A 331 19.69 6.92 -0.45
CA ALA A 331 20.89 6.58 0.31
C ALA A 331 20.94 7.29 1.67
N ARG A 332 20.62 8.60 1.71
CA ARG A 332 20.53 9.36 2.97
C ARG A 332 19.46 8.85 3.93
N GLN A 333 18.51 8.07 3.43
CA GLN A 333 17.41 7.49 4.21
C GLN A 333 17.61 6.00 4.51
N GLY A 334 18.78 5.42 4.20
CA GLY A 334 19.05 3.99 4.41
C GLY A 334 18.22 3.08 3.49
N MET A 335 17.84 3.57 2.32
CA MET A 335 17.14 2.81 1.30
C MET A 335 18.07 2.49 0.14
N SER A 336 18.08 1.24 -0.30
CA SER A 336 18.82 0.77 -1.47
C SER A 336 17.85 0.53 -2.63
N PRO A 337 18.10 1.07 -3.82
CA PRO A 337 17.35 0.71 -5.02
C PRO A 337 17.31 -0.80 -5.22
N ALA A 338 16.15 -1.33 -5.59
CA ALA A 338 15.96 -2.76 -5.74
C ALA A 338 15.02 -3.10 -6.92
N THR A 339 15.04 -2.25 -7.94
CA THR A 339 14.15 -2.33 -9.10
C THR A 339 14.37 -3.60 -9.92
N MET A 340 13.31 -4.11 -10.52
CA MET A 340 13.31 -5.31 -11.36
C MET A 340 12.20 -5.24 -12.41
N SER A 341 12.17 -6.19 -13.33
CA SER A 341 11.09 -6.29 -14.31
C SER A 341 9.75 -6.65 -13.64
N PRO A 342 8.61 -6.34 -14.25
CA PRO A 342 7.30 -6.74 -13.75
C PRO A 342 7.17 -8.25 -13.54
N ALA A 343 7.69 -9.05 -14.46
CA ALA A 343 7.64 -10.52 -14.37
C ALA A 343 8.48 -11.04 -13.19
N ASP A 344 9.68 -10.50 -13.00
CA ASP A 344 10.54 -10.88 -11.86
C ASP A 344 9.91 -10.44 -10.53
N PHE A 345 9.21 -9.29 -10.53
CA PHE A 345 8.54 -8.81 -9.32
C PHE A 345 7.33 -9.65 -8.97
N ASP A 346 6.52 -10.08 -9.94
CA ASP A 346 5.42 -11.03 -9.71
C ASP A 346 5.94 -12.38 -9.18
N ALA A 347 7.06 -12.87 -9.72
CA ALA A 347 7.72 -14.07 -9.21
C ALA A 347 8.23 -13.86 -7.77
N TYR A 348 8.85 -12.71 -7.50
CA TYR A 348 9.31 -12.34 -6.16
C TYR A 348 8.16 -12.27 -5.14
N ILE A 349 7.03 -11.62 -5.48
CA ILE A 349 5.83 -11.57 -4.63
C ILE A 349 5.36 -12.97 -4.24
N ARG A 350 5.31 -13.90 -5.21
CA ARG A 350 4.90 -15.30 -4.96
C ARG A 350 5.89 -16.06 -4.09
N ALA A 351 7.18 -15.91 -4.34
CA ALA A 351 8.23 -16.53 -3.54
C ALA A 351 8.24 -16.01 -2.09
N GLU A 352 8.09 -14.69 -1.91
CA GLU A 352 7.96 -14.06 -0.59
C GLU A 352 6.72 -14.55 0.15
N ALA A 353 5.59 -14.68 -0.55
CA ALA A 353 4.36 -15.20 0.04
C ALA A 353 4.55 -16.63 0.59
N GLN A 354 5.18 -17.51 -0.20
CA GLN A 354 5.48 -18.88 0.23
C GLN A 354 6.47 -18.92 1.41
N ARG A 355 7.48 -18.04 1.39
CA ARG A 355 8.43 -17.91 2.50
C ARG A 355 7.73 -17.46 3.77
N ASN A 356 6.90 -16.41 3.67
CA ASN A 356 6.17 -15.86 4.80
C ASN A 356 5.13 -16.85 5.35
N GLU A 357 4.46 -17.63 4.49
CA GLU A 357 3.55 -18.71 4.92
C GLU A 357 4.28 -19.71 5.82
N ARG A 358 5.47 -20.17 5.40
CA ARG A 358 6.28 -21.09 6.22
C ARG A 358 6.65 -20.47 7.55
N ILE A 359 7.11 -19.22 7.59
CA ILE A 359 7.48 -18.51 8.83
C ILE A 359 6.27 -18.37 9.75
N ILE A 360 5.11 -17.96 9.23
CA ILE A 360 3.88 -17.78 10.00
C ILE A 360 3.46 -19.11 10.65
N ARG A 361 3.51 -20.21 9.89
CA ARG A 361 3.17 -21.55 10.39
C ARG A 361 4.16 -22.03 11.45
N THR A 362 5.50 -21.92 11.18
CA THR A 362 6.55 -22.35 12.09
C THR A 362 6.49 -21.60 13.42
N LEU A 363 6.30 -20.28 13.38
CA LEU A 363 6.25 -19.42 14.55
C LEU A 363 4.82 -19.31 15.16
N ASN A 364 3.83 -20.01 14.57
CA ASN A 364 2.41 -19.96 14.98
C ASN A 364 1.86 -18.53 15.13
N LEU A 365 2.23 -17.63 14.18
CA LEU A 365 1.81 -16.24 14.20
C LEU A 365 0.37 -16.12 13.69
N LYS A 366 -0.51 -15.50 14.47
CA LYS A 366 -1.91 -15.23 14.10
C LYS A 366 -2.16 -13.73 14.07
N ILE A 367 -3.10 -13.31 13.23
CA ILE A 367 -3.79 -12.02 13.35
C ILE A 367 -5.10 -12.33 14.10
N GLU A 368 -5.19 -11.88 15.33
CA GLU A 368 -6.44 -11.92 16.08
C GLU A 368 -7.39 -10.82 15.58
#